data_c4ed0542976269e79f97c48c0199a23a
#
_entry.id   c4ed0542976269e79f97c48c0199a23a
#
_cell.length_a   1.000
_cell.length_b   1.000
_cell.length_c   1.000
_cell.angle_alpha   90.00
_cell.angle_beta   90.00
_cell.angle_gamma   90.00
#
_symmetry.space_group_name_H-M   'P 1'
#
loop_
_entity.id
_entity.type
_entity.pdbx_description
1 polymer ?
#
loop_
_entity_poly.entity_id
_entity_poly.type
_entity_poly.pdbx_seq_one_letter_code
_entity_poly.pdbx_strand_id
1 'polypeptide(L)'
;MKNLLTEQVEHTLSNGLRIICKPVVSDVTYCGFAVNAGTRDETENEQGMAHFVEHLIFKGTQKRKAWHILNRMEAVGGDLNAYTNKEEMVVYSAFLADDLSRAVELLVDIVFRSTFPQREIERETEVIIDEIQSYEDNPSELIFDDFEDMIFRGHPLGRNILGRPELLRQFRTADALAFTQRLYQPSNMVFFVQGKIDFKRLVNMLERLMADIPAGEVKNLRTPPPLYVPERLVIPKDTHQAHVMLGSRGYNAYDDKRTALYLLNNILGGPGMNSRLNVALRERRGLVYNVESNLTSYTDTGAFSIYFGTDLEDVDTCLRLTYKELK
;
A
#
# COMPACT_ATOMS: atom_id res chain seq x y z
N MET A 1 -28.72 -13.60 22.56
CA MET A 1 -27.53 -13.63 21.69
C MET A 1 -26.52 -12.66 22.27
N LYS A 2 -25.52 -13.16 23.03
CA LYS A 2 -24.41 -12.33 23.52
C LYS A 2 -23.59 -11.89 22.32
N ASN A 3 -23.23 -10.60 22.28
CA ASN A 3 -22.41 -9.98 21.25
C ASN A 3 -21.15 -10.80 20.97
N LEU A 4 -21.10 -11.40 19.80
CA LEU A 4 -19.93 -12.11 19.24
C LEU A 4 -18.92 -11.13 18.60
N LEU A 5 -18.85 -9.91 19.07
CA LEU A 5 -17.68 -9.07 18.88
C LEU A 5 -16.65 -9.53 19.92
N THR A 6 -15.86 -10.51 19.54
CA THR A 6 -14.68 -10.88 20.30
C THR A 6 -13.80 -9.63 20.43
N GLU A 7 -13.56 -9.23 21.68
CA GLU A 7 -12.72 -8.05 21.95
C GLU A 7 -11.33 -8.29 21.34
N GLN A 8 -10.83 -7.26 20.68
CA GLN A 8 -9.44 -7.22 20.21
C GLN A 8 -8.52 -7.31 21.44
N VAL A 9 -7.47 -8.10 21.32
CA VAL A 9 -6.47 -8.29 22.39
C VAL A 9 -5.14 -7.73 21.89
N GLU A 10 -4.47 -6.96 22.74
CA GLU A 10 -3.21 -6.31 22.43
C GLU A 10 -2.11 -6.69 23.42
N HIS A 11 -0.87 -6.72 22.95
CA HIS A 11 0.32 -6.92 23.76
C HIS A 11 1.52 -6.23 23.11
N THR A 12 2.44 -5.73 23.93
CA THR A 12 3.71 -5.19 23.43
C THR A 12 4.85 -6.06 23.95
N LEU A 13 5.67 -6.58 23.02
CA LEU A 13 6.85 -7.37 23.35
C LEU A 13 7.94 -6.49 24.00
N SER A 14 8.92 -7.13 24.63
CA SER A 14 10.05 -6.46 25.29
C SER A 14 10.89 -5.57 24.35
N ASN A 15 10.94 -5.92 23.07
CA ASN A 15 11.62 -5.14 22.02
C ASN A 15 10.76 -4.02 21.39
N GLY A 16 9.53 -3.81 21.88
CA GLY A 16 8.65 -2.75 21.43
C GLY A 16 7.68 -3.14 20.31
N LEU A 17 7.71 -4.37 19.78
CA LEU A 17 6.72 -4.83 18.79
C LEU A 17 5.34 -4.89 19.41
N ARG A 18 4.37 -4.23 18.81
CA ARG A 18 2.96 -4.33 19.19
C ARG A 18 2.30 -5.51 18.48
N ILE A 19 1.53 -6.30 19.21
CA ILE A 19 0.72 -7.39 18.68
C ILE A 19 -0.75 -7.01 18.82
N ILE A 20 -1.49 -7.12 17.72
CA ILE A 20 -2.95 -6.94 17.69
C ILE A 20 -3.57 -8.25 17.26
N CYS A 21 -4.39 -8.85 18.12
CA CYS A 21 -5.09 -10.09 17.84
C CYS A 21 -6.59 -9.87 17.84
N LYS A 22 -7.26 -10.30 16.76
CA LYS A 22 -8.72 -10.37 16.67
C LYS A 22 -9.14 -11.85 16.63
N PRO A 23 -9.49 -12.48 17.78
CA PRO A 23 -9.97 -13.84 17.80
C PRO A 23 -11.30 -13.94 17.04
N VAL A 24 -11.40 -14.88 16.10
CA VAL A 24 -12.63 -15.18 15.37
C VAL A 24 -12.77 -16.68 15.20
N VAL A 25 -14.01 -17.17 15.09
CA VAL A 25 -14.29 -18.56 14.78
C VAL A 25 -14.18 -18.75 13.27
N SER A 26 -12.98 -19.09 12.82
CA SER A 26 -12.69 -19.34 11.40
C SER A 26 -11.58 -20.38 11.31
N ASP A 27 -11.66 -21.25 10.31
CA ASP A 27 -10.57 -22.20 10.01
C ASP A 27 -9.41 -21.50 9.27
N VAL A 28 -9.68 -20.37 8.61
CA VAL A 28 -8.66 -19.54 7.95
C VAL A 28 -8.16 -18.50 8.93
N THR A 29 -6.85 -18.40 9.02
CA THR A 29 -6.11 -17.42 9.82
C THR A 29 -5.33 -16.50 8.91
N TYR A 30 -5.33 -15.22 9.25
CA TYR A 30 -4.52 -14.19 8.62
C TYR A 30 -3.53 -13.64 9.64
N CYS A 31 -2.26 -13.53 9.30
CA CYS A 31 -1.32 -12.78 10.12
C CYS A 31 -0.24 -12.10 9.27
N GLY A 32 0.38 -11.08 9.83
CA GLY A 32 1.42 -10.33 9.13
C GLY A 32 2.04 -9.23 9.96
N PHE A 33 3.02 -8.57 9.35
CA PHE A 33 3.62 -7.34 9.86
C PHE A 33 3.12 -6.17 9.02
N ALA A 34 2.62 -5.14 9.68
CA ALA A 34 2.40 -3.82 9.10
C ALA A 34 3.54 -2.91 9.59
N VAL A 35 4.36 -2.47 8.66
CA VAL A 35 5.50 -1.59 8.90
C VAL A 35 5.07 -0.16 8.61
N ASN A 36 5.26 0.76 9.55
CA ASN A 36 4.98 2.18 9.34
C ASN A 36 6.11 2.84 8.54
N ALA A 37 6.30 2.36 7.32
CA ALA A 37 7.28 2.84 6.36
C ALA A 37 6.81 2.54 4.95
N GLY A 38 6.76 3.56 4.10
CA GLY A 38 6.39 3.46 2.71
C GLY A 38 7.24 4.40 1.85
N THR A 39 6.81 4.67 0.63
CA THR A 39 7.59 5.52 -0.29
C THR A 39 7.70 6.97 0.19
N ARG A 40 6.80 7.42 1.05
CA ARG A 40 6.89 8.73 1.71
C ARG A 40 8.13 8.88 2.60
N ASP A 41 8.66 7.77 3.13
CA ASP A 41 9.77 7.74 4.08
C ASP A 41 11.14 7.57 3.42
N GLU A 42 11.15 7.55 2.09
CA GLU A 42 12.35 7.50 1.26
C GLU A 42 13.05 8.85 1.17
N THR A 43 14.36 8.82 1.19
CA THR A 43 15.17 9.99 0.83
C THR A 43 15.15 10.23 -0.69
N GLU A 44 15.73 11.35 -1.15
CA GLU A 44 15.80 11.66 -2.60
C GLU A 44 16.51 10.56 -3.42
N ASN A 45 17.50 9.90 -2.84
CA ASN A 45 18.28 8.85 -3.51
C ASN A 45 17.69 7.44 -3.31
N GLU A 46 16.62 7.31 -2.53
CA GLU A 46 15.97 6.03 -2.24
C GLU A 46 14.62 5.87 -2.97
N GLN A 47 14.27 6.77 -3.90
CA GLN A 47 12.96 6.70 -4.56
C GLN A 47 12.77 5.35 -5.27
N GLY A 48 11.74 4.62 -4.83
CA GLY A 48 11.43 3.25 -5.24
C GLY A 48 11.98 2.17 -4.32
N MET A 49 12.77 2.49 -3.28
CA MET A 49 13.38 1.50 -2.39
C MET A 49 12.33 0.72 -1.57
N ALA A 50 11.25 1.34 -1.14
CA ALA A 50 10.21 0.66 -0.37
C ALA A 50 9.56 -0.46 -1.20
N HIS A 51 9.17 -0.17 -2.44
CA HIS A 51 8.64 -1.16 -3.38
C HIS A 51 9.70 -2.20 -3.77
N PHE A 52 10.94 -1.75 -3.98
CA PHE A 52 12.05 -2.65 -4.28
C PHE A 52 12.30 -3.67 -3.17
N VAL A 53 12.25 -3.25 -1.90
CA VAL A 53 12.36 -4.14 -0.73
C VAL A 53 11.19 -5.13 -0.69
N GLU A 54 9.98 -4.74 -1.08
CA GLU A 54 8.84 -5.65 -1.20
C GLU A 54 9.16 -6.83 -2.14
N HIS A 55 9.68 -6.57 -3.34
CA HIS A 55 10.12 -7.61 -4.27
C HIS A 55 11.24 -8.48 -3.69
N LEU A 56 12.20 -7.86 -3.02
CA LEU A 56 13.41 -8.52 -2.53
C LEU A 56 13.21 -9.34 -1.26
N ILE A 57 12.17 -9.04 -0.46
CA ILE A 57 11.95 -9.73 0.83
C ILE A 57 11.71 -11.24 0.66
N PHE A 58 11.26 -11.67 -0.53
CA PHE A 58 11.04 -13.06 -0.88
C PHE A 58 12.23 -13.75 -1.54
N LYS A 59 13.36 -13.04 -1.78
CA LYS A 59 14.48 -13.53 -2.59
C LYS A 59 15.60 -14.20 -1.80
N GLY A 60 15.57 -14.14 -0.47
CA GLY A 60 16.52 -14.87 0.37
C GLY A 60 16.68 -14.31 1.76
N THR A 61 16.82 -15.19 2.74
CA THR A 61 17.17 -14.88 4.12
C THR A 61 18.50 -15.55 4.49
N GLN A 62 18.99 -15.31 5.72
CA GLN A 62 20.13 -16.04 6.24
C GLN A 62 19.95 -17.58 6.26
N LYS A 63 18.68 -18.05 6.34
CA LYS A 63 18.34 -19.48 6.47
C LYS A 63 17.76 -20.06 5.19
N ARG A 64 17.15 -19.23 4.30
CA ARG A 64 16.34 -19.70 3.17
C ARG A 64 16.73 -19.04 1.87
N LYS A 65 16.75 -19.82 0.82
CA LYS A 65 16.76 -19.32 -0.57
C LYS A 65 15.31 -18.96 -0.99
N ALA A 66 15.15 -18.17 -2.04
CA ALA A 66 13.86 -17.75 -2.57
C ALA A 66 12.85 -18.91 -2.72
N TRP A 67 13.28 -20.02 -3.34
CA TRP A 67 12.40 -21.18 -3.52
C TRP A 67 11.83 -21.75 -2.22
N HIS A 68 12.62 -21.77 -1.13
CA HIS A 68 12.15 -22.25 0.17
C HIS A 68 11.16 -21.28 0.83
N ILE A 69 11.29 -19.97 0.56
CA ILE A 69 10.38 -18.94 1.06
C ILE A 69 9.03 -19.10 0.37
N LEU A 70 9.01 -19.08 -0.96
CA LEU A 70 7.80 -19.15 -1.77
C LEU A 70 7.00 -20.43 -1.49
N ASN A 71 7.67 -21.58 -1.44
CA ASN A 71 6.99 -22.86 -1.20
C ASN A 71 6.61 -23.10 0.24
N ARG A 72 7.04 -22.27 1.21
CA ARG A 72 6.84 -22.57 2.63
C ARG A 72 5.36 -22.59 3.02
N MET A 73 4.58 -21.68 2.53
CA MET A 73 3.13 -21.60 2.78
C MET A 73 2.33 -22.32 1.69
N GLU A 74 2.73 -22.24 0.45
CA GLU A 74 2.13 -22.96 -0.67
C GLU A 74 2.02 -24.48 -0.44
N ALA A 75 3.05 -25.08 0.13
CA ALA A 75 3.07 -26.52 0.44
C ALA A 75 1.97 -26.99 1.41
N VAL A 76 1.28 -26.06 2.08
CA VAL A 76 0.16 -26.33 2.99
C VAL A 76 -1.13 -25.62 2.54
N GLY A 77 -1.18 -25.14 1.29
CA GLY A 77 -2.32 -24.41 0.73
C GLY A 77 -2.52 -23.02 1.33
N GLY A 78 -1.46 -22.44 1.91
CA GLY A 78 -1.46 -21.06 2.39
C GLY A 78 -0.91 -20.11 1.34
N ASP A 79 -1.30 -18.84 1.44
CA ASP A 79 -0.82 -17.73 0.64
C ASP A 79 0.20 -16.90 1.43
N LEU A 80 1.19 -16.32 0.73
CA LEU A 80 2.17 -15.38 1.27
C LEU A 80 2.29 -14.21 0.31
N ASN A 81 2.05 -12.99 0.81
CA ASN A 81 2.01 -11.82 -0.04
C ASN A 81 2.52 -10.57 0.70
N ALA A 82 2.77 -9.50 -0.05
CA ALA A 82 3.11 -8.19 0.48
C ALA A 82 2.52 -7.10 -0.41
N TYR A 83 2.39 -5.90 0.14
CA TYR A 83 2.12 -4.69 -0.63
C TYR A 83 2.78 -3.48 0.02
N THR A 84 3.12 -2.50 -0.80
CA THR A 84 3.67 -1.21 -0.40
C THR A 84 2.76 -0.09 -0.86
N ASN A 85 2.54 0.88 0.02
CA ASN A 85 1.91 2.14 -0.35
C ASN A 85 2.78 3.33 0.10
N LYS A 86 2.22 4.54 0.08
CA LYS A 86 2.99 5.75 0.43
C LYS A 86 3.47 5.77 1.89
N GLU A 87 2.73 5.17 2.82
CA GLU A 87 2.99 5.30 4.27
C GLU A 87 3.22 3.98 4.99
N GLU A 88 2.96 2.84 4.36
CA GLU A 88 3.12 1.53 4.98
C GLU A 88 3.55 0.46 3.98
N MET A 89 4.20 -0.56 4.51
CA MET A 89 4.40 -1.84 3.85
C MET A 89 3.79 -2.93 4.72
N VAL A 90 3.06 -3.85 4.10
CA VAL A 90 2.45 -4.99 4.79
C VAL A 90 2.94 -6.28 4.18
N VAL A 91 3.42 -7.19 5.03
CA VAL A 91 3.81 -8.56 4.65
C VAL A 91 2.92 -9.52 5.41
N TYR A 92 2.18 -10.36 4.73
CA TYR A 92 1.16 -11.20 5.36
C TYR A 92 1.02 -12.56 4.73
N SER A 93 0.35 -13.45 5.46
CA SER A 93 0.00 -14.79 5.01
C SER A 93 -1.42 -15.14 5.43
N ALA A 94 -2.12 -15.89 4.56
CA ALA A 94 -3.40 -16.52 4.83
C ALA A 94 -3.23 -18.04 4.79
N PHE A 95 -3.76 -18.78 5.77
CA PHE A 95 -3.52 -20.21 5.93
C PHE A 95 -4.55 -20.87 6.86
N LEU A 96 -4.54 -22.19 6.95
CA LEU A 96 -5.33 -22.93 7.92
C LEU A 96 -4.72 -22.84 9.33
N ALA A 97 -5.55 -22.72 10.36
CA ALA A 97 -5.16 -22.41 11.74
C ALA A 97 -4.01 -23.26 12.31
N ASP A 98 -3.88 -24.52 11.86
CA ASP A 98 -2.83 -25.44 12.31
C ASP A 98 -1.41 -25.00 11.85
N ASP A 99 -1.31 -24.22 10.78
CA ASP A 99 -0.04 -23.75 10.22
C ASP A 99 0.44 -22.40 10.78
N LEU A 100 -0.21 -21.88 11.84
CA LEU A 100 0.16 -20.60 12.46
C LEU A 100 1.66 -20.50 12.78
N SER A 101 2.24 -21.55 13.37
CA SER A 101 3.67 -21.53 13.75
C SER A 101 4.59 -21.47 12.55
N ARG A 102 4.19 -22.07 11.43
CA ARG A 102 4.92 -22.05 10.15
C ARG A 102 4.91 -20.64 9.55
N ALA A 103 3.75 -20.00 9.52
CA ALA A 103 3.57 -18.67 8.98
C ALA A 103 4.32 -17.61 9.81
N VAL A 104 4.15 -17.64 11.15
CA VAL A 104 4.82 -16.68 12.05
C VAL A 104 6.34 -16.80 11.95
N GLU A 105 6.88 -18.01 11.92
CA GLU A 105 8.33 -18.23 11.79
C GLU A 105 8.87 -17.73 10.45
N LEU A 106 8.14 -17.96 9.36
CA LEU A 106 8.50 -17.47 8.04
C LEU A 106 8.45 -15.93 7.96
N LEU A 107 7.37 -15.32 8.45
CA LEU A 107 7.21 -13.87 8.43
C LEU A 107 8.31 -13.16 9.23
N VAL A 108 8.65 -13.65 10.43
CA VAL A 108 9.78 -13.11 11.20
C VAL A 108 11.11 -13.25 10.43
N ASP A 109 11.33 -14.39 9.75
CA ASP A 109 12.56 -14.63 9.00
C ASP A 109 12.70 -13.68 7.81
N ILE A 110 11.64 -13.51 7.01
CA ILE A 110 11.70 -12.64 5.82
C ILE A 110 11.71 -11.14 6.17
N VAL A 111 11.02 -10.71 7.23
CA VAL A 111 10.99 -9.28 7.62
C VAL A 111 12.30 -8.85 8.27
N PHE A 112 12.90 -9.67 9.13
CA PHE A 112 14.04 -9.26 9.93
C PHE A 112 15.40 -9.87 9.52
N ARG A 113 15.40 -10.89 8.65
CA ARG A 113 16.63 -11.62 8.30
C ARG A 113 16.85 -11.76 6.80
N SER A 114 16.15 -10.96 5.98
CA SER A 114 16.43 -10.86 4.54
C SER A 114 17.84 -10.39 4.28
N THR A 115 18.48 -10.99 3.28
CA THR A 115 19.89 -10.71 2.95
C THR A 115 20.06 -9.89 1.69
N PHE A 116 18.99 -9.71 0.93
CA PHE A 116 18.96 -8.93 -0.32
C PHE A 116 20.13 -9.26 -1.23
N PRO A 117 20.25 -10.52 -1.75
CA PRO A 117 21.40 -10.92 -2.54
C PRO A 117 21.58 -10.04 -3.77
N GLN A 118 22.79 -9.57 -4.06
CA GLN A 118 23.08 -8.63 -5.16
C GLN A 118 22.58 -9.16 -6.51
N ARG A 119 22.71 -10.45 -6.76
CA ARG A 119 22.20 -11.09 -7.98
C ARG A 119 20.68 -10.98 -8.14
N GLU A 120 19.94 -11.04 -7.03
CA GLU A 120 18.49 -10.89 -7.07
C GLU A 120 18.09 -9.41 -7.22
N ILE A 121 18.87 -8.48 -6.64
CA ILE A 121 18.72 -7.04 -6.89
C ILE A 121 18.83 -6.73 -8.38
N GLU A 122 19.87 -7.23 -9.05
CA GLU A 122 20.08 -7.03 -10.49
C GLU A 122 18.94 -7.58 -11.34
N ARG A 123 18.35 -8.69 -10.94
CA ARG A 123 17.20 -9.29 -11.64
C ARG A 123 15.91 -8.51 -11.41
N GLU A 124 15.63 -8.16 -10.15
CA GLU A 124 14.40 -7.44 -9.80
C GLU A 124 14.44 -6.00 -10.34
N THR A 125 15.61 -5.41 -10.49
CA THR A 125 15.77 -4.09 -11.16
C THR A 125 15.12 -4.10 -12.54
N GLU A 126 15.42 -5.10 -13.38
CA GLU A 126 14.83 -5.17 -14.72
C GLU A 126 13.33 -5.48 -14.65
N VAL A 127 12.88 -6.34 -13.72
CA VAL A 127 11.45 -6.64 -13.51
C VAL A 127 10.66 -5.36 -13.17
N ILE A 128 11.18 -4.54 -12.23
CA ILE A 128 10.50 -3.30 -11.82
C ILE A 128 10.57 -2.25 -12.95
N ILE A 129 11.63 -2.21 -13.73
CA ILE A 129 11.71 -1.31 -14.90
C ILE A 129 10.68 -1.71 -15.96
N ASP A 130 10.49 -3.00 -16.20
CA ASP A 130 9.44 -3.52 -17.10
C ASP A 130 8.04 -3.16 -16.55
N GLU A 131 7.85 -3.21 -15.23
CA GLU A 131 6.61 -2.78 -14.58
C GLU A 131 6.36 -1.28 -14.77
N ILE A 132 7.38 -0.42 -14.58
CA ILE A 132 7.28 1.03 -14.85
C ILE A 132 6.85 1.27 -16.29
N GLN A 133 7.46 0.60 -17.27
CA GLN A 133 7.10 0.74 -18.68
C GLN A 133 5.67 0.30 -18.95
N SER A 134 5.21 -0.79 -18.31
CA SER A 134 3.82 -1.24 -18.42
C SER A 134 2.81 -0.19 -17.93
N TYR A 135 3.14 0.54 -16.85
CA TYR A 135 2.32 1.65 -16.36
C TYR A 135 2.37 2.86 -17.30
N GLU A 136 3.54 3.18 -17.85
CA GLU A 136 3.72 4.28 -18.82
C GLU A 136 2.92 4.04 -20.10
N ASP A 137 2.77 2.78 -20.51
CA ASP A 137 1.99 2.34 -21.67
C ASP A 137 0.47 2.28 -21.38
N ASN A 138 0.05 2.45 -20.13
CA ASN A 138 -1.35 2.44 -19.71
C ASN A 138 -1.81 3.81 -19.18
N PRO A 139 -2.27 4.73 -20.03
CA PRO A 139 -2.69 6.06 -19.61
C PRO A 139 -3.81 6.09 -18.57
N SER A 140 -4.65 5.06 -18.52
CA SER A 140 -5.74 4.96 -17.54
C SER A 140 -5.25 4.68 -16.12
N GLU A 141 -4.04 4.13 -15.97
CA GLU A 141 -3.38 3.90 -14.68
C GLU A 141 -2.40 5.04 -14.36
N LEU A 142 -1.57 5.42 -15.33
CA LEU A 142 -0.57 6.47 -15.18
C LEU A 142 -1.16 7.81 -14.69
N ILE A 143 -2.38 8.14 -15.10
CA ILE A 143 -3.04 9.39 -14.72
C ILE A 143 -3.25 9.52 -13.19
N PHE A 144 -3.31 8.42 -12.45
CA PHE A 144 -3.42 8.46 -10.99
C PHE A 144 -2.10 8.94 -10.35
N ASP A 145 -0.97 8.46 -10.85
CA ASP A 145 0.35 8.91 -10.40
C ASP A 145 0.61 10.38 -10.79
N ASP A 146 0.30 10.75 -12.03
CA ASP A 146 0.41 12.14 -12.51
C ASP A 146 -0.44 13.09 -11.66
N PHE A 147 -1.64 12.65 -11.27
CA PHE A 147 -2.53 13.43 -10.41
C PHE A 147 -1.99 13.55 -8.98
N GLU A 148 -1.44 12.48 -8.40
CA GLU A 148 -0.83 12.54 -7.07
C GLU A 148 0.39 13.45 -7.06
N ASP A 149 1.24 13.42 -8.11
CA ASP A 149 2.35 14.37 -8.25
C ASP A 149 1.87 15.82 -8.30
N MET A 150 0.79 16.10 -9.03
CA MET A 150 0.19 17.44 -9.06
C MET A 150 -0.31 17.90 -7.69
N ILE A 151 -1.07 17.04 -7.00
CA ILE A 151 -1.68 17.34 -5.69
C ILE A 151 -0.59 17.54 -4.62
N PHE A 152 0.50 16.75 -4.68
CA PHE A 152 1.58 16.74 -3.70
C PHE A 152 2.92 17.20 -4.26
N ARG A 153 2.89 18.12 -5.21
CA ARG A 153 4.08 18.56 -5.95
C ARG A 153 5.24 18.93 -5.03
N GLY A 154 6.40 18.33 -5.32
CA GLY A 154 7.62 18.55 -4.54
C GLY A 154 7.62 17.92 -3.15
N HIS A 155 6.64 17.09 -2.85
CA HIS A 155 6.55 16.37 -1.60
C HIS A 155 6.64 14.85 -1.84
N PRO A 156 7.22 14.05 -0.90
CA PRO A 156 7.35 12.60 -1.08
C PRO A 156 6.05 11.84 -1.40
N LEU A 157 4.88 12.32 -0.97
CA LEU A 157 3.59 11.73 -1.33
C LEU A 157 3.28 11.79 -2.84
N GLY A 158 3.84 12.75 -3.57
CA GLY A 158 3.67 12.87 -5.03
C GLY A 158 4.59 11.96 -5.83
N ARG A 159 5.59 11.32 -5.22
CA ARG A 159 6.52 10.42 -5.92
C ARG A 159 5.82 9.14 -6.35
N ASN A 160 6.19 8.62 -7.52
CA ASN A 160 5.74 7.30 -7.96
C ASN A 160 6.25 6.21 -7.00
N ILE A 161 5.39 5.23 -6.67
CA ILE A 161 5.74 4.12 -5.76
C ILE A 161 6.84 3.24 -6.37
N LEU A 162 6.82 3.05 -7.68
CA LEU A 162 7.79 2.23 -8.41
C LEU A 162 9.19 2.88 -8.46
N GLY A 163 9.29 4.17 -8.14
CA GLY A 163 10.54 4.90 -8.14
C GLY A 163 10.97 5.36 -9.54
N ARG A 164 12.28 5.45 -9.74
CA ARG A 164 12.91 5.97 -10.97
C ARG A 164 13.94 4.99 -11.51
N PRO A 165 13.90 4.61 -12.80
CA PRO A 165 14.83 3.65 -13.40
C PRO A 165 16.30 3.95 -13.17
N GLU A 166 16.68 5.25 -13.16
CA GLU A 166 18.06 5.68 -12.96
C GLU A 166 18.56 5.37 -11.54
N LEU A 167 17.68 5.44 -10.54
CA LEU A 167 18.02 5.13 -9.14
C LEU A 167 17.98 3.62 -8.91
N LEU A 168 16.97 2.92 -9.42
CA LEU A 168 16.84 1.47 -9.32
C LEU A 168 18.12 0.75 -9.79
N ARG A 169 18.71 1.16 -10.92
CA ARG A 169 19.96 0.61 -11.44
C ARG A 169 21.19 0.83 -10.53
N GLN A 170 21.11 1.79 -9.62
CA GLN A 170 22.19 2.09 -8.68
C GLN A 170 22.10 1.32 -7.38
N PHE A 171 20.93 0.76 -7.05
CA PHE A 171 20.70 0.07 -5.78
C PHE A 171 21.60 -1.16 -5.60
N ARG A 172 22.07 -1.34 -4.38
CA ARG A 172 22.92 -2.44 -3.95
C ARG A 172 22.37 -3.05 -2.67
N THR A 173 22.84 -4.24 -2.34
CA THR A 173 22.52 -4.92 -1.08
C THR A 173 22.66 -4.00 0.13
N ALA A 174 23.69 -3.15 0.17
CA ALA A 174 23.92 -2.22 1.28
C ALA A 174 22.78 -1.19 1.42
N ASP A 175 22.20 -0.73 0.32
CA ASP A 175 21.13 0.28 0.32
C ASP A 175 19.82 -0.33 0.85
N ALA A 176 19.45 -1.53 0.41
CA ALA A 176 18.28 -2.25 0.91
C ALA A 176 18.42 -2.60 2.40
N LEU A 177 19.62 -3.03 2.83
CA LEU A 177 19.89 -3.26 4.24
C LEU A 177 19.83 -1.97 5.06
N ALA A 178 20.39 -0.87 4.57
CA ALA A 178 20.35 0.42 5.27
C ALA A 178 18.90 0.93 5.41
N PHE A 179 18.09 0.81 4.36
CA PHE A 179 16.66 1.17 4.38
C PHE A 179 15.89 0.36 5.43
N THR A 180 16.03 -0.97 5.39
CA THR A 180 15.33 -1.85 6.33
C THR A 180 15.86 -1.71 7.78
N GLN A 181 17.16 -1.58 7.99
CA GLN A 181 17.73 -1.31 9.31
C GLN A 181 17.24 0.02 9.91
N ARG A 182 17.00 1.02 9.09
CA ARG A 182 16.48 2.32 9.52
C ARG A 182 15.01 2.28 9.88
N LEU A 183 14.17 1.58 9.10
CA LEU A 183 12.72 1.69 9.17
C LEU A 183 12.02 0.45 9.75
N TYR A 184 12.59 -0.75 9.59
CA TYR A 184 11.97 -2.01 10.03
C TYR A 184 12.35 -2.33 11.47
N GLN A 185 12.09 -1.39 12.36
CA GLN A 185 12.31 -1.56 13.79
C GLN A 185 11.04 -2.10 14.46
N PRO A 186 11.13 -2.99 15.46
CA PRO A 186 9.96 -3.54 16.14
C PRO A 186 8.97 -2.48 16.65
N SER A 187 9.47 -1.36 17.18
CA SER A 187 8.64 -0.24 17.66
C SER A 187 7.89 0.49 16.54
N ASN A 188 8.32 0.34 15.29
CA ASN A 188 7.70 0.95 14.09
C ASN A 188 6.77 -0.01 13.35
N MET A 189 6.39 -1.12 13.98
CA MET A 189 5.57 -2.16 13.37
C MET A 189 4.43 -2.60 14.27
N VAL A 190 3.47 -3.23 13.64
CA VAL A 190 2.42 -4.01 14.30
C VAL A 190 2.42 -5.42 13.71
N PHE A 191 2.48 -6.43 14.56
CA PHE A 191 2.12 -7.79 14.17
C PHE A 191 0.62 -7.96 14.36
N PHE A 192 -0.11 -8.19 13.29
CA PHE A 192 -1.54 -8.43 13.35
C PHE A 192 -1.86 -9.90 13.13
N VAL A 193 -2.94 -10.38 13.77
CA VAL A 193 -3.44 -11.72 13.54
C VAL A 193 -4.95 -11.77 13.73
N GLN A 194 -5.63 -12.47 12.83
CA GLN A 194 -7.06 -12.75 12.92
C GLN A 194 -7.32 -14.22 12.64
N GLY A 195 -8.01 -14.92 13.54
CA GLY A 195 -8.31 -16.33 13.41
C GLY A 195 -8.61 -17.00 14.75
N LYS A 196 -8.59 -18.34 14.76
CA LYS A 196 -8.71 -19.14 15.97
C LYS A 196 -7.34 -19.23 16.65
N ILE A 197 -7.03 -18.30 17.55
CA ILE A 197 -5.70 -18.08 18.11
C ILE A 197 -5.67 -18.33 19.62
N ASP A 198 -4.68 -19.10 20.06
CA ASP A 198 -4.20 -19.07 21.45
C ASP A 198 -3.21 -17.90 21.58
N PHE A 199 -3.71 -16.78 22.09
CA PHE A 199 -2.94 -15.53 22.17
C PHE A 199 -1.68 -15.66 23.04
N LYS A 200 -1.75 -16.36 24.16
CA LYS A 200 -0.58 -16.56 25.04
C LYS A 200 0.51 -17.38 24.35
N ARG A 201 0.12 -18.41 23.61
CA ARG A 201 1.04 -19.21 22.81
C ARG A 201 1.69 -18.40 21.70
N LEU A 202 0.92 -17.54 21.04
CA LEU A 202 1.42 -16.63 20.00
C LEU A 202 2.46 -15.65 20.56
N VAL A 203 2.16 -14.97 21.68
CA VAL A 203 3.10 -14.04 22.34
C VAL A 203 4.41 -14.75 22.69
N ASN A 204 4.33 -15.90 23.36
CA ASN A 204 5.53 -16.68 23.71
C ASN A 204 6.34 -17.14 22.48
N MET A 205 5.67 -17.39 21.36
CA MET A 205 6.32 -17.77 20.10
C MET A 205 7.08 -16.57 19.52
N LEU A 206 6.44 -15.42 19.44
CA LEU A 206 7.07 -14.18 18.92
C LEU A 206 8.24 -13.74 19.82
N GLU A 207 8.09 -13.74 21.15
CA GLU A 207 9.20 -13.46 22.10
C GLU A 207 10.43 -14.33 21.80
N ARG A 208 10.22 -15.62 21.59
CA ARG A 208 11.31 -16.58 21.30
C ARG A 208 11.93 -16.33 19.91
N LEU A 209 11.12 -16.10 18.89
CA LEU A 209 11.58 -15.93 17.50
C LEU A 209 12.30 -14.61 17.30
N MET A 210 12.00 -13.60 18.13
CA MET A 210 12.55 -12.27 18.06
C MET A 210 13.56 -11.97 19.17
N ALA A 211 14.00 -12.96 19.93
CA ALA A 211 14.89 -12.76 21.08
C ALA A 211 16.26 -12.12 20.71
N ASP A 212 16.70 -12.28 19.48
CA ASP A 212 17.93 -11.69 18.93
C ASP A 212 17.69 -10.33 18.21
N ILE A 213 16.44 -9.87 18.12
CA ILE A 213 16.08 -8.61 17.48
C ILE A 213 15.94 -7.52 18.55
N PRO A 214 16.89 -6.58 18.63
CA PRO A 214 16.88 -5.57 19.69
C PRO A 214 15.73 -4.57 19.51
N ALA A 215 15.39 -3.89 20.59
CA ALA A 215 14.57 -2.70 20.52
C ALA A 215 15.32 -1.60 19.74
N GLY A 216 14.59 -0.90 18.89
CA GLY A 216 15.13 0.23 18.14
C GLY A 216 14.08 1.32 18.01
N GLU A 217 14.51 2.56 17.91
CA GLU A 217 13.62 3.69 17.65
C GLU A 217 13.76 4.17 16.22
N VAL A 218 12.62 4.42 15.58
CA VAL A 218 12.57 5.08 14.29
C VAL A 218 12.19 6.54 14.51
N LYS A 219 13.06 7.43 14.07
CA LYS A 219 12.72 8.85 13.93
C LYS A 219 12.13 9.07 12.56
N ASN A 220 10.84 8.77 12.43
CA ASN A 220 10.12 9.06 11.20
C ASN A 220 9.70 10.52 11.21
N LEU A 221 10.41 11.36 10.45
CA LEU A 221 10.19 12.80 10.37
C LEU A 221 9.33 13.13 9.15
N ARG A 222 8.12 12.55 9.06
CA ARG A 222 7.16 12.95 8.05
C ARG A 222 6.80 14.42 8.24
N THR A 223 6.98 15.22 7.20
CA THR A 223 6.56 16.61 7.19
C THR A 223 5.21 16.72 6.48
N PRO A 224 4.31 17.61 6.94
CA PRO A 224 3.08 17.88 6.20
C PRO A 224 3.38 18.43 4.79
N PRO A 225 2.59 18.07 3.78
CA PRO A 225 2.77 18.62 2.45
C PRO A 225 2.51 20.14 2.43
N PRO A 226 3.19 20.88 1.52
CA PRO A 226 3.05 22.33 1.41
C PRO A 226 1.62 22.73 1.07
N LEU A 227 1.33 24.04 1.14
CA LEU A 227 0.03 24.57 0.77
C LEU A 227 -0.35 24.14 -0.65
N TYR A 228 -1.55 23.62 -0.78
CA TYR A 228 -2.10 23.18 -2.07
C TYR A 228 -2.42 24.38 -2.96
N VAL A 229 -1.91 24.34 -4.20
CA VAL A 229 -2.23 25.31 -5.26
C VAL A 229 -2.94 24.56 -6.39
N PRO A 230 -4.19 24.90 -6.74
CA PRO A 230 -4.88 24.28 -7.86
C PRO A 230 -4.15 24.49 -9.18
N GLU A 231 -3.99 23.43 -9.95
CA GLU A 231 -3.37 23.45 -11.27
C GLU A 231 -4.23 22.72 -12.30
N ARG A 232 -3.98 22.96 -13.57
CA ARG A 232 -4.52 22.21 -14.69
C ARG A 232 -3.37 21.79 -15.59
N LEU A 233 -3.28 20.49 -15.83
CA LEU A 233 -2.31 19.89 -16.73
C LEU A 233 -3.04 19.16 -17.87
N VAL A 234 -2.54 19.25 -19.07
CA VAL A 234 -2.99 18.48 -20.24
C VAL A 234 -1.76 17.86 -20.88
N ILE A 235 -1.71 16.55 -20.91
CA ILE A 235 -0.61 15.78 -21.48
C ILE A 235 -1.14 15.13 -22.77
N PRO A 236 -0.64 15.53 -23.96
CA PRO A 236 -1.04 14.86 -25.19
C PRO A 236 -0.47 13.44 -25.24
N LYS A 237 -1.35 12.46 -25.47
CA LYS A 237 -1.02 11.05 -25.66
C LYS A 237 -1.71 10.56 -26.94
N ASP A 238 -1.08 9.64 -27.65
CA ASP A 238 -1.68 8.99 -28.83
C ASP A 238 -2.58 7.82 -28.37
N THR A 239 -3.78 8.18 -27.89
CA THR A 239 -4.76 7.23 -27.34
C THR A 239 -6.13 7.48 -27.94
N HIS A 240 -6.96 6.44 -28.05
CA HIS A 240 -8.34 6.54 -28.53
C HIS A 240 -9.22 7.32 -27.56
N GLN A 241 -8.98 7.21 -26.27
CA GLN A 241 -9.75 7.89 -25.23
C GLN A 241 -8.93 8.98 -24.53
N ALA A 242 -9.64 10.02 -24.13
CA ALA A 242 -9.14 10.98 -23.16
C ALA A 242 -9.39 10.44 -21.74
N HIS A 243 -8.35 10.40 -20.94
CA HIS A 243 -8.43 10.10 -19.52
C HIS A 243 -8.43 11.42 -18.74
N VAL A 244 -9.40 11.59 -17.86
CA VAL A 244 -9.59 12.84 -17.12
C VAL A 244 -9.61 12.54 -15.63
N MET A 245 -8.80 13.28 -14.89
CA MET A 245 -8.84 13.25 -13.43
C MET A 245 -9.02 14.67 -12.90
N LEU A 246 -9.90 14.82 -11.93
CA LEU A 246 -10.12 16.06 -11.20
C LEU A 246 -10.27 15.76 -9.71
N GLY A 247 -9.84 16.70 -8.87
CA GLY A 247 -9.93 16.51 -7.42
C GLY A 247 -9.20 17.59 -6.64
N SER A 248 -8.96 17.30 -5.37
CA SER A 248 -8.33 18.22 -4.42
C SER A 248 -7.73 17.46 -3.25
N ARG A 249 -7.05 18.20 -2.35
CA ARG A 249 -6.71 17.66 -1.02
C ARG A 249 -7.97 17.24 -0.29
N GLY A 250 -7.90 16.09 0.38
CA GLY A 250 -8.92 15.53 1.23
C GLY A 250 -8.55 15.62 2.71
N TYR A 251 -9.37 15.00 3.55
CA TYR A 251 -9.13 14.92 5.00
C TYR A 251 -8.12 13.82 5.33
N ASN A 252 -7.31 14.05 6.36
CA ASN A 252 -6.38 13.06 6.89
C ASN A 252 -7.12 11.91 7.62
N ALA A 253 -6.36 10.86 7.97
CA ALA A 253 -6.91 9.64 8.57
C ALA A 253 -7.59 9.85 9.94
N TYR A 254 -7.26 10.93 10.64
CA TYR A 254 -7.74 11.24 11.99
C TYR A 254 -8.78 12.36 12.04
N ASP A 255 -9.12 12.95 10.89
CA ASP A 255 -10.11 14.04 10.82
C ASP A 255 -11.53 13.48 11.00
N ASP A 256 -12.31 14.08 11.87
CA ASP A 256 -13.71 13.69 12.13
C ASP A 256 -14.59 13.76 10.88
N LYS A 257 -14.28 14.64 9.93
CA LYS A 257 -15.02 14.81 8.68
C LYS A 257 -14.71 13.73 7.64
N ARG A 258 -13.64 12.93 7.85
CA ARG A 258 -13.24 11.86 6.93
C ARG A 258 -14.38 10.90 6.62
N THR A 259 -15.13 10.46 7.65
CA THR A 259 -16.24 9.52 7.47
C THR A 259 -17.36 10.14 6.63
N ALA A 260 -17.66 11.42 6.80
CA ALA A 260 -18.66 12.12 5.99
C ALA A 260 -18.20 12.24 4.53
N LEU A 261 -16.92 12.55 4.29
CA LEU A 261 -16.36 12.60 2.94
C LEU A 261 -16.33 11.21 2.29
N TYR A 262 -16.04 10.16 3.06
CA TYR A 262 -16.09 8.78 2.57
C TYR A 262 -17.50 8.39 2.11
N LEU A 263 -18.53 8.74 2.88
CA LEU A 263 -19.92 8.51 2.48
C LEU A 263 -20.30 9.32 1.24
N LEU A 264 -19.90 10.59 1.17
CA LEU A 264 -20.10 11.44 0.01
C LEU A 264 -19.43 10.87 -1.24
N ASN A 265 -18.18 10.42 -1.12
CA ASN A 265 -17.44 9.75 -2.18
C ASN A 265 -18.20 8.53 -2.71
N ASN A 266 -18.73 7.68 -1.82
CA ASN A 266 -19.47 6.50 -2.21
C ASN A 266 -20.80 6.84 -2.94
N ILE A 267 -21.51 7.88 -2.51
CA ILE A 267 -22.72 8.37 -3.18
C ILE A 267 -22.39 8.95 -4.56
N LEU A 268 -21.27 9.66 -4.67
CA LEU A 268 -20.89 10.39 -5.88
C LEU A 268 -20.40 9.46 -6.99
N GLY A 269 -19.41 8.64 -6.73
CA GLY A 269 -18.76 7.79 -7.73
C GLY A 269 -18.25 6.47 -7.15
N GLY A 270 -18.88 5.96 -6.07
CA GLY A 270 -18.58 4.63 -5.53
C GLY A 270 -18.96 3.51 -6.50
N PRO A 271 -18.67 2.24 -6.15
CA PRO A 271 -18.75 1.09 -7.05
C PRO A 271 -20.18 0.72 -7.49
N GLY A 272 -21.19 1.32 -6.87
CA GLY A 272 -22.61 1.05 -7.21
C GLY A 272 -23.00 1.69 -8.55
N MET A 273 -23.69 0.92 -9.40
CA MET A 273 -24.23 1.42 -10.69
C MET A 273 -25.18 2.61 -10.54
N ASN A 274 -25.72 2.81 -9.36
CA ASN A 274 -26.63 3.92 -9.01
C ASN A 274 -25.89 5.14 -8.43
N SER A 275 -24.57 5.15 -8.38
CA SER A 275 -23.81 6.33 -7.97
C SER A 275 -24.09 7.51 -8.92
N ARG A 276 -24.08 8.73 -8.39
CA ARG A 276 -24.54 9.92 -9.12
C ARG A 276 -23.78 10.15 -10.43
N LEU A 277 -22.46 10.00 -10.43
CA LEU A 277 -21.63 10.15 -11.62
C LEU A 277 -21.89 9.03 -12.63
N ASN A 278 -22.01 7.77 -12.18
CA ASN A 278 -22.30 6.66 -13.07
C ASN A 278 -23.67 6.87 -13.78
N VAL A 279 -24.69 7.26 -13.03
CA VAL A 279 -26.01 7.57 -13.62
C VAL A 279 -25.94 8.76 -14.56
N ALA A 280 -25.23 9.84 -14.21
CA ALA A 280 -25.18 11.06 -15.00
C ALA A 280 -24.38 10.93 -16.29
N LEU A 281 -23.25 10.25 -16.26
CA LEU A 281 -22.29 10.18 -17.38
C LEU A 281 -22.47 8.90 -18.21
N ARG A 282 -22.66 7.76 -17.54
CA ARG A 282 -22.72 6.45 -18.21
C ARG A 282 -24.16 6.04 -18.52
N GLU A 283 -25.00 5.80 -17.51
CA GLU A 283 -26.30 5.17 -17.70
C GLU A 283 -27.27 6.01 -18.53
N ARG A 284 -27.32 7.33 -18.33
CA ARG A 284 -28.22 8.22 -19.05
C ARG A 284 -27.70 8.68 -20.40
N ARG A 285 -26.40 8.66 -20.63
CA ARG A 285 -25.79 9.33 -21.79
C ARG A 285 -24.76 8.51 -22.55
N GLY A 286 -24.21 7.45 -21.95
CA GLY A 286 -23.22 6.60 -22.59
C GLY A 286 -21.89 7.31 -22.94
N LEU A 287 -21.56 8.41 -22.23
CA LEU A 287 -20.39 9.22 -22.53
C LEU A 287 -19.08 8.61 -22.00
N VAL A 288 -19.16 7.75 -21.00
CA VAL A 288 -18.01 7.11 -20.35
C VAL A 288 -18.23 5.62 -20.19
N TYR A 289 -17.19 4.82 -20.33
CA TYR A 289 -17.22 3.40 -19.96
C TYR A 289 -17.01 3.20 -18.46
N ASN A 290 -16.05 3.92 -17.89
CA ASN A 290 -15.75 3.91 -16.47
C ASN A 290 -15.77 5.32 -15.89
N VAL A 291 -16.34 5.45 -14.70
CA VAL A 291 -16.28 6.65 -13.87
C VAL A 291 -16.25 6.24 -12.41
N GLU A 292 -15.33 6.79 -11.66
CA GLU A 292 -15.18 6.50 -10.24
C GLU A 292 -14.73 7.73 -9.46
N SER A 293 -15.00 7.73 -8.17
CA SER A 293 -14.42 8.69 -7.24
C SER A 293 -13.69 7.96 -6.12
N ASN A 294 -12.51 8.45 -5.79
CA ASN A 294 -11.59 7.84 -4.83
C ASN A 294 -11.25 8.82 -3.71
N LEU A 295 -11.05 8.27 -2.52
CA LEU A 295 -10.59 8.99 -1.35
C LEU A 295 -9.42 8.24 -0.73
N THR A 296 -8.25 8.85 -0.74
CA THR A 296 -7.06 8.38 -0.03
C THR A 296 -6.83 9.28 1.18
N SER A 297 -6.70 8.68 2.37
CA SER A 297 -6.39 9.42 3.60
C SER A 297 -5.03 8.99 4.12
N TYR A 298 -4.12 9.94 4.19
CA TYR A 298 -2.79 9.80 4.79
C TYR A 298 -2.82 10.25 6.24
N THR A 299 -1.73 10.08 6.97
CA THR A 299 -1.65 10.42 8.41
C THR A 299 -1.88 11.89 8.71
N ASP A 300 -1.52 12.81 7.81
CA ASP A 300 -1.62 14.27 8.01
C ASP A 300 -2.34 15.02 6.89
N THR A 301 -2.76 14.33 5.83
CA THR A 301 -3.45 14.90 4.67
C THR A 301 -4.34 13.85 4.00
N GLY A 302 -4.91 14.16 2.85
CA GLY A 302 -5.62 13.21 2.00
C GLY A 302 -5.72 13.73 0.57
N ALA A 303 -6.22 12.89 -0.34
CA ALA A 303 -6.57 13.23 -1.70
C ALA A 303 -7.98 12.72 -2.00
N PHE A 304 -8.78 13.55 -2.65
CA PHE A 304 -10.07 13.17 -3.23
C PHE A 304 -9.96 13.35 -4.73
N SER A 305 -10.35 12.34 -5.48
CA SER A 305 -10.30 12.35 -6.94
C SER A 305 -11.55 11.79 -7.58
N ILE A 306 -11.84 12.26 -8.78
CA ILE A 306 -12.82 11.70 -9.70
C ILE A 306 -12.08 11.42 -11.00
N TYR A 307 -12.21 10.20 -11.49
CA TYR A 307 -11.65 9.75 -12.76
C TYR A 307 -12.77 9.35 -13.73
N PHE A 308 -12.58 9.63 -15.02
CA PHE A 308 -13.36 9.05 -16.11
C PHE A 308 -12.58 8.96 -17.41
N GLY A 309 -12.87 7.92 -18.21
CA GLY A 309 -12.41 7.78 -19.59
C GLY A 309 -13.53 8.09 -20.56
N THR A 310 -13.29 8.93 -21.57
CA THR A 310 -14.29 9.38 -22.55
C THR A 310 -13.67 9.69 -23.91
N ASP A 311 -14.47 9.85 -24.94
CA ASP A 311 -13.99 10.35 -26.23
C ASP A 311 -13.55 11.82 -26.12
N LEU A 312 -12.58 12.23 -26.92
CA LEU A 312 -11.96 13.56 -26.82
C LEU A 312 -12.99 14.69 -26.98
N GLU A 313 -13.98 14.50 -27.85
CA GLU A 313 -15.05 15.47 -28.12
C GLU A 313 -16.06 15.62 -26.96
N ASP A 314 -16.14 14.62 -26.08
CA ASP A 314 -17.07 14.60 -24.95
C ASP A 314 -16.48 15.10 -23.62
N VAL A 315 -15.17 15.40 -23.58
CA VAL A 315 -14.47 15.83 -22.35
C VAL A 315 -15.15 17.03 -21.67
N ASP A 316 -15.44 18.09 -22.42
CA ASP A 316 -16.06 19.30 -21.85
C ASP A 316 -17.50 19.03 -21.34
N THR A 317 -18.21 18.14 -22.02
CA THR A 317 -19.55 17.73 -21.60
C THR A 317 -19.50 16.93 -20.31
N CYS A 318 -18.59 15.98 -20.20
CA CYS A 318 -18.35 15.18 -18.99
C CYS A 318 -17.92 16.07 -17.81
N LEU A 319 -16.99 16.99 -18.01
CA LEU A 319 -16.58 17.95 -16.97
C LEU A 319 -17.75 18.79 -16.45
N ARG A 320 -18.55 19.37 -17.36
CA ARG A 320 -19.73 20.17 -17.01
C ARG A 320 -20.75 19.36 -16.20
N LEU A 321 -20.99 18.11 -16.58
CA LEU A 321 -21.90 17.22 -15.85
C LEU A 321 -21.34 16.84 -14.48
N THR A 322 -20.05 16.54 -14.40
CA THR A 322 -19.37 16.25 -13.13
C THR A 322 -19.48 17.44 -12.16
N TYR A 323 -19.19 18.65 -12.62
CA TYR A 323 -19.37 19.85 -11.80
C TYR A 323 -20.82 20.10 -11.36
N LYS A 324 -21.79 19.66 -12.17
CA LYS A 324 -23.22 19.72 -11.78
C LYS A 324 -23.54 18.76 -10.65
N GLU A 325 -22.95 17.58 -10.65
CA GLU A 325 -23.17 16.57 -9.60
C GLU A 325 -22.42 16.92 -8.29
N LEU A 326 -21.36 17.74 -8.36
CA LEU A 326 -20.60 18.23 -7.19
C LEU A 326 -21.31 19.40 -6.46
N LYS A 327 -22.30 20.04 -7.08
CA LYS A 327 -23.13 21.11 -6.49
C LYS A 327 -24.36 20.56 -5.80
#